data_94090a25a854ee9a9ed3e09ae6112740
#
_entry.id   94090a25a854ee9a9ed3e09ae6112740
#
_cell.length_a   1.000
_cell.length_b   1.000
_cell.length_c   1.000
_cell.angle_alpha   90.00
_cell.angle_beta   90.00
_cell.angle_gamma   90.00
#
_symmetry.space_group_name_H-M   'P 1'
#
loop_
_entity.id
_entity.type
_entity.pdbx_description
1 polymer ?
#
loop_
_entity_poly.entity_id
_entity_poly.type
_entity_poly.pdbx_seq_one_letter_code
_entity_poly.pdbx_strand_id
1 'polypeptide(L)'
;NSRRLAVYTVEFFKDKQELRGEEKAELLNRIRECLTEFEEGMVRMQENMGRIYFIAVWNKDTSKILCEFLKKRIVPGNGISFRMAAGIMVNSFSQIPRSRTSSERGLSYCFYLGENTCFDCSQRHMDKIIWSLDGEKLRYACIVKDVNVIMEIADDLLKTAVSDDFMDPYDLLKSAEGILHILMVNVRKNEDNSSERMKQMQYFRQLEECSYYDSFYKVFRQLLIELTSAGEQDLIKSRNPLFLDIFEYVN
;
A
#
# COMPACT_ATOMS: atom_id res chain seq x y z
N ASN A 1 37.57 9.59 -10.19
CA ASN A 1 36.42 8.75 -9.96
C ASN A 1 35.38 9.57 -9.19
N SER A 2 34.30 10.02 -9.86
CA SER A 2 33.21 10.66 -9.18
C SER A 2 32.53 9.61 -8.28
N ARG A 3 32.46 9.87 -6.96
CA ARG A 3 31.72 9.02 -6.04
C ARG A 3 30.24 9.09 -6.38
N ARG A 4 29.59 7.95 -6.55
CA ARG A 4 28.16 7.86 -6.73
C ARG A 4 27.49 7.96 -5.35
N LEU A 5 26.50 8.81 -5.21
CA LEU A 5 25.81 9.07 -3.95
C LEU A 5 24.34 8.75 -4.09
N ALA A 6 23.68 8.35 -3.00
CA ALA A 6 22.24 8.29 -2.90
C ALA A 6 21.78 8.83 -1.55
N VAL A 7 20.57 9.38 -1.53
CA VAL A 7 19.86 9.70 -0.30
C VAL A 7 19.03 8.49 0.10
N TYR A 8 19.17 8.09 1.34
CA TYR A 8 18.35 7.07 1.97
C TYR A 8 17.37 7.74 2.92
N THR A 9 16.11 7.38 2.81
CA THR A 9 15.06 7.85 3.72
C THR A 9 14.54 6.65 4.50
N VAL A 10 14.46 6.77 5.83
CA VAL A 10 14.00 5.70 6.72
C VAL A 10 12.90 6.23 7.62
N GLU A 11 11.84 5.46 7.77
CA GLU A 11 10.78 5.62 8.76
C GLU A 11 10.79 4.43 9.70
N PHE A 12 10.63 4.70 11.01
CA PHE A 12 10.57 3.68 12.05
C PHE A 12 9.19 3.67 12.69
N PHE A 13 8.75 2.46 13.02
CA PHE A 13 7.46 2.19 13.64
C PHE A 13 7.67 1.30 14.87
N LYS A 14 6.87 1.50 15.91
CA LYS A 14 6.77 0.56 17.03
C LYS A 14 5.33 0.06 17.10
N ASP A 15 5.16 -1.25 17.08
CA ASP A 15 3.83 -1.88 17.06
C ASP A 15 2.91 -1.30 15.96
N LYS A 16 3.48 -1.01 14.78
CA LYS A 16 2.83 -0.39 13.60
C LYS A 16 2.41 1.07 13.77
N GLN A 17 2.81 1.73 14.85
CA GLN A 17 2.57 3.16 15.07
C GLN A 17 3.86 3.96 14.91
N GLU A 18 3.73 5.21 14.47
CA GLU A 18 4.86 6.13 14.45
C GLU A 18 5.38 6.37 15.86
N LEU A 19 6.70 6.31 16.01
CA LEU A 19 7.38 6.62 17.25
C LEU A 19 7.23 8.11 17.63
N ARG A 20 6.96 8.38 18.91
CA ARG A 20 6.76 9.74 19.42
C ARG A 20 7.57 9.97 20.72
N GLY A 21 7.89 11.25 20.98
CA GLY A 21 8.48 11.70 22.24
C GLY A 21 9.88 11.13 22.54
N GLU A 22 10.09 10.73 23.79
CA GLU A 22 11.40 10.27 24.30
C GLU A 22 11.87 8.96 23.64
N GLU A 23 10.96 8.01 23.41
CA GLU A 23 11.28 6.75 22.72
C GLU A 23 11.88 6.98 21.34
N LYS A 24 11.35 8.00 20.63
CA LYS A 24 11.87 8.41 19.33
C LYS A 24 13.27 8.98 19.44
N ALA A 25 13.52 9.85 20.43
CA ALA A 25 14.81 10.47 20.63
C ALA A 25 15.89 9.42 20.99
N GLU A 26 15.55 8.45 21.85
CA GLU A 26 16.44 7.34 22.20
C GLU A 26 16.76 6.47 20.99
N LEU A 27 15.75 6.10 20.21
CA LEU A 27 15.94 5.33 18.98
C LEU A 27 16.84 6.10 17.98
N LEU A 28 16.63 7.40 17.82
CA LEU A 28 17.44 8.23 16.94
C LEU A 28 18.90 8.25 17.35
N ASN A 29 19.20 8.30 18.65
CA ASN A 29 20.57 8.23 19.15
C ASN A 29 21.20 6.85 18.87
N ARG A 30 20.48 5.76 19.11
CA ARG A 30 20.93 4.42 18.75
C ARG A 30 21.21 4.27 17.26
N ILE A 31 20.34 4.82 16.41
CA ILE A 31 20.53 4.79 14.96
C ILE A 31 21.77 5.59 14.57
N ARG A 32 21.99 6.76 15.18
CA ARG A 32 23.20 7.56 14.93
C ARG A 32 24.46 6.77 15.30
N GLU A 33 24.49 6.16 16.48
CA GLU A 33 25.60 5.32 16.92
C GLU A 33 25.82 4.16 15.95
N CYS A 34 24.77 3.44 15.60
CA CYS A 34 24.85 2.35 14.63
C CYS A 34 25.35 2.79 13.25
N LEU A 35 24.85 3.93 12.76
CA LEU A 35 25.24 4.43 11.43
C LEU A 35 26.68 4.98 11.41
N THR A 36 27.23 5.43 12.56
CA THR A 36 28.66 5.79 12.63
C THR A 36 29.56 4.56 12.55
N GLU A 37 29.09 3.37 12.94
CA GLU A 37 29.79 2.11 12.75
C GLU A 37 29.72 1.59 11.30
N PHE A 38 28.84 2.17 10.48
CA PHE A 38 28.69 1.77 9.09
C PHE A 38 29.84 2.37 8.25
N GLU A 39 30.87 1.57 8.00
CA GLU A 39 32.13 2.00 7.39
C GLU A 39 32.02 2.42 5.92
N GLU A 40 30.92 2.12 5.23
CA GLU A 40 30.78 2.34 3.78
C GLU A 40 30.39 3.77 3.38
N GLY A 41 30.92 4.77 4.07
CA GLY A 41 30.95 6.14 3.53
C GLY A 41 29.69 6.95 3.70
N MET A 42 29.04 6.88 4.87
CA MET A 42 27.99 7.82 5.22
C MET A 42 28.55 9.25 5.28
N VAL A 43 27.91 10.17 4.56
CA VAL A 43 28.38 11.55 4.44
C VAL A 43 27.66 12.49 5.40
N ARG A 44 26.37 12.28 5.63
CA ARG A 44 25.54 13.15 6.48
C ARG A 44 24.22 12.48 6.86
N MET A 45 23.75 12.76 8.09
CA MET A 45 22.44 12.38 8.58
C MET A 45 21.64 13.62 8.99
N GLN A 46 20.35 13.64 8.68
CA GLN A 46 19.39 14.67 9.08
C GLN A 46 18.06 14.02 9.45
N GLU A 47 17.42 14.52 10.50
CA GLU A 47 16.03 14.21 10.82
C GLU A 47 15.11 15.34 10.38
N ASN A 48 13.96 14.98 9.81
CA ASN A 48 12.90 15.90 9.51
C ASN A 48 11.54 15.18 9.53
N MET A 49 10.56 15.71 10.28
CA MET A 49 9.17 15.21 10.33
C MET A 49 9.05 13.69 10.53
N GLY A 50 9.85 13.10 11.45
CA GLY A 50 9.77 11.67 11.73
C GLY A 50 10.56 10.77 10.78
N ARG A 51 11.13 11.33 9.74
CA ARG A 51 11.98 10.64 8.78
C ARG A 51 13.44 10.90 9.03
N ILE A 52 14.24 9.88 8.87
CA ILE A 52 15.69 10.01 8.93
C ILE A 52 16.21 9.96 7.51
N TYR A 53 17.00 10.98 7.18
CA TYR A 53 17.67 11.10 5.88
C TYR A 53 19.16 10.93 6.09
N PHE A 54 19.78 10.12 5.28
CA PHE A 54 21.24 10.06 5.23
C PHE A 54 21.75 9.91 3.80
N ILE A 55 22.93 10.42 3.58
CA ILE A 55 23.61 10.36 2.31
C ILE A 55 24.73 9.34 2.43
N ALA A 56 24.75 8.35 1.56
CA ALA A 56 25.83 7.37 1.51
C ALA A 56 26.37 7.21 0.10
N VAL A 57 27.58 6.68 0.02
CA VAL A 57 28.16 6.24 -1.25
C VAL A 57 27.29 5.09 -1.76
N TRP A 58 26.79 5.22 -2.97
CA TRP A 58 25.95 4.20 -3.59
C TRP A 58 26.78 3.22 -4.41
N ASN A 59 26.55 1.95 -4.18
CA ASN A 59 26.88 0.85 -5.07
C ASN A 59 25.69 -0.12 -5.12
N LYS A 60 25.76 -1.11 -5.98
CA LYS A 60 24.65 -2.03 -6.23
C LYS A 60 24.16 -2.77 -4.97
N ASP A 61 25.03 -2.99 -4.00
CA ASP A 61 24.76 -3.77 -2.81
C ASP A 61 24.52 -2.90 -1.56
N THR A 62 24.83 -1.60 -1.60
CA THR A 62 24.74 -0.70 -0.42
C THR A 62 23.36 -0.73 0.22
N SER A 63 22.29 -0.67 -0.58
CA SER A 63 20.90 -0.69 -0.08
C SER A 63 20.59 -1.98 0.68
N LYS A 64 21.05 -3.12 0.18
CA LYS A 64 20.89 -4.43 0.82
C LYS A 64 21.70 -4.56 2.09
N ILE A 65 22.98 -4.17 2.05
CA ILE A 65 23.88 -4.24 3.21
C ILE A 65 23.34 -3.37 4.34
N LEU A 66 22.93 -2.15 4.04
CA LEU A 66 22.36 -1.23 5.02
C LEU A 66 21.03 -1.73 5.60
N CYS A 67 20.16 -2.29 4.77
CA CYS A 67 18.92 -2.89 5.24
C CYS A 67 19.18 -4.04 6.22
N GLU A 68 20.09 -4.94 5.90
CA GLU A 68 20.47 -6.04 6.79
C GLU A 68 21.18 -5.55 8.07
N PHE A 69 21.97 -4.49 7.97
CA PHE A 69 22.59 -3.86 9.12
C PHE A 69 21.53 -3.30 10.10
N LEU A 70 20.56 -2.53 9.59
CA LEU A 70 19.47 -2.01 10.41
C LEU A 70 18.62 -3.12 11.01
N LYS A 71 18.31 -4.19 10.25
CA LYS A 71 17.60 -5.36 10.76
C LYS A 71 18.32 -5.97 11.98
N LYS A 72 19.62 -6.16 11.87
CA LYS A 72 20.41 -6.81 12.96
C LYS A 72 20.57 -5.94 14.18
N ARG A 73 20.68 -4.61 14.02
CA ARG A 73 21.05 -3.69 15.11
C ARG A 73 19.87 -3.00 15.77
N ILE A 74 18.81 -2.73 15.02
CA ILE A 74 17.69 -1.89 15.48
C ILE A 74 16.45 -2.71 15.81
N VAL A 75 16.10 -3.69 14.98
CA VAL A 75 14.86 -4.46 15.11
C VAL A 75 14.80 -5.40 16.33
N PRO A 76 15.89 -6.08 16.76
CA PRO A 76 15.77 -7.14 17.77
C PRO A 76 15.29 -6.63 19.12
N GLY A 77 14.22 -7.26 19.63
CA GLY A 77 13.79 -7.14 21.04
C GLY A 77 12.93 -5.94 21.40
N ASN A 78 12.63 -5.02 20.44
CA ASN A 78 11.97 -3.75 20.77
C ASN A 78 10.61 -3.55 20.09
N GLY A 79 10.08 -4.52 19.33
CA GLY A 79 8.85 -4.32 18.53
C GLY A 79 9.00 -3.23 17.46
N ILE A 80 10.25 -2.88 17.12
CA ILE A 80 10.54 -1.82 16.13
C ILE A 80 10.62 -2.44 14.75
N SER A 81 9.94 -1.83 13.81
CA SER A 81 10.07 -2.10 12.38
C SER A 81 10.44 -0.81 11.63
N PHE A 82 10.90 -0.95 10.40
CA PHE A 82 11.25 0.19 9.57
C PHE A 82 10.85 -0.03 8.11
N ARG A 83 10.76 1.07 7.39
CA ARG A 83 10.74 1.13 5.94
C ARG A 83 11.89 2.02 5.49
N MET A 84 12.59 1.61 4.46
CA MET A 84 13.70 2.36 3.91
C MET A 84 13.57 2.48 2.40
N ALA A 85 13.93 3.63 1.85
CA ALA A 85 14.08 3.78 0.42
C ALA A 85 15.40 4.47 0.08
N ALA A 86 16.09 3.94 -0.91
CA ALA A 86 17.24 4.57 -1.54
C ALA A 86 16.76 5.39 -2.74
N GLY A 87 17.10 6.65 -2.78
CA GLY A 87 16.84 7.52 -3.91
C GLY A 87 17.68 7.15 -5.14
N ILE A 88 17.35 7.77 -6.27
CA ILE A 88 18.17 7.61 -7.47
C ILE A 88 19.63 7.99 -7.21
N MET A 89 20.53 7.22 -7.79
CA MET A 89 21.95 7.49 -7.75
C MET A 89 22.27 8.82 -8.44
N VAL A 90 23.15 9.61 -7.80
CA VAL A 90 23.60 10.91 -8.30
C VAL A 90 25.12 11.02 -8.24
N ASN A 91 25.69 11.84 -9.12
CA ASN A 91 27.14 11.99 -9.25
C ASN A 91 27.67 13.32 -8.66
N SER A 92 26.79 14.19 -8.19
CA SER A 92 27.14 15.48 -7.63
C SER A 92 26.23 15.89 -6.47
N PHE A 93 26.76 16.72 -5.58
CA PHE A 93 25.98 17.25 -4.45
C PHE A 93 24.80 18.14 -4.87
N SER A 94 24.90 18.83 -6.00
CA SER A 94 23.79 19.65 -6.54
C SER A 94 22.55 18.80 -6.90
N GLN A 95 22.71 17.51 -7.13
CA GLN A 95 21.65 16.58 -7.47
C GLN A 95 21.05 15.85 -6.25
N ILE A 96 21.57 16.08 -5.04
CA ILE A 96 21.07 15.48 -3.79
C ILE A 96 19.57 15.73 -3.60
N PRO A 97 19.01 16.93 -3.84
CA PRO A 97 17.57 17.16 -3.72
C PRO A 97 16.74 16.19 -4.59
N ARG A 98 17.18 15.90 -5.80
CA ARG A 98 16.53 14.94 -6.71
C ARG A 98 16.56 13.51 -6.15
N SER A 99 17.70 13.08 -5.59
CA SER A 99 17.83 11.79 -4.93
C SER A 99 16.91 11.71 -3.70
N ARG A 100 16.82 12.78 -2.92
CA ARG A 100 15.92 12.87 -1.76
C ARG A 100 14.46 12.74 -2.18
N THR A 101 14.00 13.51 -3.15
CA THR A 101 12.60 13.42 -3.63
C THR A 101 12.27 12.02 -4.11
N SER A 102 13.19 11.36 -4.82
CA SER A 102 12.96 9.98 -5.26
C SER A 102 12.95 8.98 -4.10
N SER A 103 13.79 9.14 -3.04
CA SER A 103 13.73 8.27 -1.87
C SER A 103 12.45 8.47 -1.06
N GLU A 104 11.97 9.72 -0.90
CA GLU A 104 10.69 10.00 -0.26
C GLU A 104 9.52 9.32 -1.01
N ARG A 105 9.53 9.39 -2.34
CA ARG A 105 8.56 8.66 -3.16
C ARG A 105 8.75 7.14 -3.06
N GLY A 106 9.99 6.66 -3.03
CA GLY A 106 10.32 5.24 -2.90
C GLY A 106 9.80 4.61 -1.61
N LEU A 107 9.65 5.38 -0.52
CA LEU A 107 9.08 4.89 0.73
C LEU A 107 7.65 4.35 0.57
N SER A 108 6.82 4.98 -0.27
CA SER A 108 5.46 4.48 -0.51
C SER A 108 5.47 3.08 -1.13
N TYR A 109 6.46 2.77 -1.98
CA TYR A 109 6.59 1.46 -2.60
C TYR A 109 7.05 0.34 -1.66
N CYS A 110 7.55 0.67 -0.45
CA CYS A 110 7.75 -0.32 0.60
C CYS A 110 6.44 -1.00 1.01
N PHE A 111 5.29 -0.41 0.66
CA PHE A 111 3.98 -1.03 0.77
C PHE A 111 3.94 -2.44 0.15
N TYR A 112 4.61 -2.66 -0.98
CA TYR A 112 4.66 -3.95 -1.67
C TYR A 112 5.71 -4.92 -1.10
N LEU A 113 6.71 -4.40 -0.40
CA LEU A 113 7.85 -5.19 0.08
C LEU A 113 7.68 -5.65 1.53
N GLY A 114 6.80 -5.01 2.29
CA GLY A 114 6.58 -5.32 3.71
C GLY A 114 7.53 -4.62 4.68
N GLU A 115 7.56 -5.11 5.92
CA GLU A 115 8.37 -4.55 7.00
C GLU A 115 9.86 -4.86 6.85
N ASN A 116 10.69 -3.96 7.37
CA ASN A 116 12.14 -4.11 7.43
C ASN A 116 12.75 -4.33 6.04
N THR A 117 12.26 -3.57 5.06
CA THR A 117 12.68 -3.67 3.67
C THR A 117 13.23 -2.35 3.15
N CYS A 118 13.93 -2.44 2.03
CA CYS A 118 14.45 -1.29 1.30
C CYS A 118 13.96 -1.31 -0.15
N PHE A 119 13.38 -0.19 -0.59
CA PHE A 119 13.09 0.07 -1.99
C PHE A 119 14.23 0.89 -2.61
N ASP A 120 14.92 0.35 -3.63
CA ASP A 120 16.02 1.05 -4.30
C ASP A 120 15.56 1.63 -5.65
N CYS A 121 15.38 2.95 -5.69
CA CYS A 121 14.91 3.68 -6.86
C CYS A 121 15.94 3.70 -8.02
N SER A 122 17.20 3.31 -7.77
CA SER A 122 18.21 3.18 -8.82
C SER A 122 18.19 1.83 -9.51
N GLN A 123 17.57 0.83 -8.87
CA GLN A 123 17.49 -0.54 -9.39
C GLN A 123 16.10 -0.88 -9.93
N ARG A 124 15.10 -0.08 -9.60
CA ARG A 124 13.71 -0.27 -10.03
C ARG A 124 13.21 0.98 -10.73
N HIS A 125 12.54 0.80 -11.84
CA HIS A 125 11.85 1.89 -12.51
C HIS A 125 10.57 2.24 -11.72
N MET A 126 10.35 3.54 -11.54
CA MET A 126 9.11 4.08 -10.97
C MET A 126 8.28 4.70 -12.09
N ASP A 127 8.21 3.99 -13.22
CA ASP A 127 7.38 4.42 -14.33
C ASP A 127 5.92 4.33 -13.95
N LYS A 128 5.12 5.24 -14.45
CA LYS A 128 3.70 5.29 -14.12
C LYS A 128 2.97 4.15 -14.81
N ILE A 129 2.70 3.08 -14.06
CA ILE A 129 1.76 2.06 -14.51
C ILE A 129 0.36 2.66 -14.45
N ILE A 130 -0.31 2.71 -15.58
CA ILE A 130 -1.69 3.19 -15.70
C ILE A 130 -2.58 1.96 -15.87
N TRP A 131 -3.40 1.71 -14.86
CA TRP A 131 -4.52 0.80 -14.96
C TRP A 131 -5.80 1.62 -15.12
N SER A 132 -6.69 1.20 -16.01
CA SER A 132 -7.96 1.90 -16.25
C SER A 132 -9.12 0.96 -15.96
N LEU A 133 -10.05 1.41 -15.10
CA LEU A 133 -11.28 0.70 -14.82
C LEU A 133 -12.22 0.78 -16.00
N ASP A 134 -12.59 -0.37 -16.56
CA ASP A 134 -13.76 -0.45 -17.46
C ASP A 134 -15.04 -0.40 -16.61
N GLY A 135 -15.48 0.82 -16.35
CA GLY A 135 -16.64 1.07 -15.51
C GLY A 135 -17.95 0.59 -16.13
N GLU A 136 -18.05 0.49 -17.45
CA GLU A 136 -19.25 -0.02 -18.12
C GLU A 136 -19.33 -1.55 -18.01
N LYS A 137 -18.23 -2.25 -18.25
CA LYS A 137 -18.13 -3.70 -18.06
C LYS A 137 -18.46 -4.07 -16.61
N LEU A 138 -17.91 -3.32 -15.63
CA LEU A 138 -18.18 -3.57 -14.21
C LEU A 138 -19.64 -3.30 -13.84
N ARG A 139 -20.24 -2.19 -14.29
CA ARG A 139 -21.67 -1.90 -14.05
C ARG A 139 -22.57 -2.97 -14.63
N TYR A 140 -22.30 -3.40 -15.88
CA TYR A 140 -23.05 -4.49 -16.50
C TYR A 140 -22.94 -5.78 -15.69
N ALA A 141 -21.73 -6.17 -15.27
CA ALA A 141 -21.51 -7.34 -14.43
C ALA A 141 -22.29 -7.25 -13.10
N CYS A 142 -22.37 -6.06 -12.49
CA CYS A 142 -23.19 -5.84 -11.29
C CYS A 142 -24.70 -6.03 -11.58
N ILE A 143 -25.21 -5.54 -12.71
CA ILE A 143 -26.63 -5.64 -13.07
C ILE A 143 -27.02 -7.11 -13.32
N VAL A 144 -26.19 -7.86 -14.07
CA VAL A 144 -26.44 -9.27 -14.35
C VAL A 144 -25.97 -10.22 -13.23
N LYS A 145 -25.35 -9.65 -12.19
CA LYS A 145 -24.79 -10.37 -11.03
C LYS A 145 -23.72 -11.41 -11.41
N ASP A 146 -22.92 -11.08 -12.39
CA ASP A 146 -21.78 -11.93 -12.79
C ASP A 146 -20.58 -11.67 -11.87
N VAL A 147 -20.56 -12.43 -10.78
CA VAL A 147 -19.48 -12.36 -9.77
C VAL A 147 -18.11 -12.69 -10.37
N ASN A 148 -18.06 -13.60 -11.37
CA ASN A 148 -16.80 -13.99 -11.98
C ASN A 148 -16.14 -12.83 -12.72
N VAL A 149 -16.92 -12.05 -13.49
CA VAL A 149 -16.41 -10.87 -14.19
C VAL A 149 -15.99 -9.78 -13.21
N ILE A 150 -16.71 -9.60 -12.10
CA ILE A 150 -16.33 -8.65 -11.04
C ILE A 150 -14.98 -9.04 -10.44
N MET A 151 -14.82 -10.32 -10.10
CA MET A 151 -13.57 -10.82 -9.52
C MET A 151 -12.41 -10.80 -10.53
N GLU A 152 -12.66 -11.05 -11.82
CA GLU A 152 -11.67 -10.93 -12.89
C GLU A 152 -11.11 -9.51 -12.99
N ILE A 153 -11.97 -8.48 -12.97
CA ILE A 153 -11.57 -7.06 -13.01
C ILE A 153 -10.70 -6.71 -11.78
N ALA A 154 -11.10 -7.17 -10.60
CA ALA A 154 -10.34 -6.94 -9.38
C ALA A 154 -8.98 -7.68 -9.40
N ASP A 155 -8.93 -8.92 -9.89
CA ASP A 155 -7.70 -9.69 -10.04
C ASP A 155 -6.75 -9.07 -11.07
N ASP A 156 -7.27 -8.49 -12.15
CA ASP A 156 -6.48 -7.76 -13.13
C ASP A 156 -5.81 -6.52 -12.52
N LEU A 157 -6.55 -5.74 -11.72
CA LEU A 157 -5.98 -4.64 -10.94
C LEU A 157 -4.85 -5.12 -10.03
N LEU A 158 -5.11 -6.16 -9.22
CA LEU A 158 -4.16 -6.68 -8.24
C LEU A 158 -2.91 -7.26 -8.90
N LYS A 159 -3.03 -7.94 -10.03
CA LYS A 159 -1.90 -8.46 -10.82
C LYS A 159 -1.09 -7.32 -11.44
N THR A 160 -1.77 -6.31 -11.98
CA THR A 160 -1.12 -5.13 -12.55
C THR A 160 -0.34 -4.37 -11.48
N ALA A 161 -0.87 -4.29 -10.26
CA ALA A 161 -0.22 -3.58 -9.14
C ALA A 161 1.12 -4.16 -8.74
N VAL A 162 1.33 -5.48 -8.90
CA VAL A 162 2.56 -6.20 -8.53
C VAL A 162 3.33 -6.73 -9.74
N SER A 163 3.10 -6.18 -10.93
CA SER A 163 3.90 -6.49 -12.12
C SER A 163 5.37 -6.10 -11.93
N ASP A 164 6.22 -6.29 -12.92
CA ASP A 164 7.67 -6.05 -12.83
C ASP A 164 8.03 -4.68 -12.25
N ASP A 165 7.26 -3.66 -12.61
CA ASP A 165 7.28 -2.33 -12.00
C ASP A 165 6.00 -2.16 -11.16
N PHE A 166 6.14 -1.83 -9.88
CA PHE A 166 4.98 -1.67 -9.00
C PHE A 166 4.13 -0.45 -9.39
N MET A 167 2.81 -0.60 -9.37
CA MET A 167 1.88 0.52 -9.45
C MET A 167 2.10 1.48 -8.27
N ASP A 168 1.85 2.78 -8.43
CA ASP A 168 1.85 3.71 -7.30
C ASP A 168 0.77 3.28 -6.30
N PRO A 169 1.10 3.06 -5.01
CA PRO A 169 0.13 2.60 -4.01
C PRO A 169 -1.10 3.49 -3.87
N TYR A 170 -0.96 4.79 -4.13
CA TYR A 170 -2.11 5.71 -4.15
C TYR A 170 -3.03 5.43 -5.34
N ASP A 171 -2.47 5.18 -6.54
CA ASP A 171 -3.25 4.84 -7.73
C ASP A 171 -3.95 3.48 -7.56
N LEU A 172 -3.31 2.50 -6.91
CA LEU A 172 -3.94 1.23 -6.54
C LEU A 172 -5.13 1.43 -5.59
N LEU A 173 -4.94 2.21 -4.52
CA LEU A 173 -6.00 2.52 -3.56
C LEU A 173 -7.20 3.17 -4.27
N LYS A 174 -6.97 4.20 -5.09
CA LYS A 174 -8.04 4.90 -5.82
C LYS A 174 -8.75 4.01 -6.83
N SER A 175 -8.05 3.11 -7.47
CA SER A 175 -8.64 2.12 -8.38
C SER A 175 -9.53 1.12 -7.64
N ALA A 176 -9.09 0.62 -6.49
CA ALA A 176 -9.88 -0.27 -5.64
C ALA A 176 -11.12 0.42 -5.06
N GLU A 177 -10.98 1.67 -4.58
CA GLU A 177 -12.12 2.51 -4.15
C GLU A 177 -13.14 2.70 -5.28
N GLY A 178 -12.67 2.91 -6.51
CA GLY A 178 -13.53 3.03 -7.70
C GLY A 178 -14.34 1.77 -7.97
N ILE A 179 -13.72 0.59 -7.86
CA ILE A 179 -14.42 -0.70 -7.97
C ILE A 179 -15.49 -0.84 -6.88
N LEU A 180 -15.11 -0.64 -5.61
CA LEU A 180 -16.04 -0.75 -4.49
C LEU A 180 -17.20 0.23 -4.60
N HIS A 181 -16.93 1.46 -5.03
CA HIS A 181 -17.98 2.47 -5.25
C HIS A 181 -19.02 2.01 -6.27
N ILE A 182 -18.58 1.52 -7.44
CA ILE A 182 -19.50 1.02 -8.47
C ILE A 182 -20.31 -0.18 -7.96
N LEU A 183 -19.69 -1.10 -7.22
CA LEU A 183 -20.39 -2.24 -6.61
C LEU A 183 -21.47 -1.77 -5.63
N MET A 184 -21.14 -0.86 -4.71
CA MET A 184 -22.07 -0.36 -3.72
C MET A 184 -23.28 0.33 -4.36
N VAL A 185 -23.05 1.20 -5.34
CA VAL A 185 -24.13 1.92 -6.02
C VAL A 185 -25.08 0.99 -6.80
N ASN A 186 -24.56 -0.12 -7.34
CA ASN A 186 -25.37 -1.02 -8.19
C ASN A 186 -26.00 -2.20 -7.43
N VAL A 187 -25.40 -2.63 -6.30
CA VAL A 187 -25.92 -3.76 -5.51
C VAL A 187 -27.03 -3.33 -4.55
N ARG A 188 -26.97 -2.12 -4.00
CA ARG A 188 -27.88 -1.65 -2.91
C ARG A 188 -28.80 -0.54 -3.40
N LYS A 189 -29.86 -0.87 -4.11
CA LYS A 189 -30.83 0.12 -4.62
C LYS A 189 -31.84 0.65 -3.58
N ASN A 190 -31.91 0.10 -2.36
CA ASN A 190 -33.05 0.32 -1.43
C ASN A 190 -32.68 0.74 0.01
N GLU A 191 -31.43 1.05 0.32
CA GLU A 191 -31.06 1.52 1.66
C GLU A 191 -31.05 3.07 1.75
N ASP A 192 -31.29 3.59 2.96
CA ASP A 192 -31.30 5.03 3.24
C ASP A 192 -29.91 5.63 2.97
N ASN A 193 -29.84 6.70 2.17
CA ASN A 193 -28.62 7.34 1.68
C ASN A 193 -27.56 7.66 2.77
N SER A 194 -27.98 7.87 4.02
CA SER A 194 -27.07 8.16 5.13
C SER A 194 -26.30 6.93 5.61
N SER A 195 -26.98 5.77 5.72
CA SER A 195 -26.37 4.49 6.12
C SER A 195 -25.38 3.99 5.07
N GLU A 196 -25.69 4.14 3.79
CA GLU A 196 -24.81 3.74 2.69
C GLU A 196 -23.51 4.55 2.67
N ARG A 197 -23.58 5.87 2.86
CA ARG A 197 -22.40 6.74 2.93
C ARG A 197 -21.49 6.35 4.09
N MET A 198 -22.04 6.03 5.25
CA MET A 198 -21.25 5.58 6.40
C MET A 198 -20.52 4.26 6.11
N LYS A 199 -21.20 3.28 5.51
CA LYS A 199 -20.58 1.99 5.11
C LYS A 199 -19.50 2.21 4.06
N GLN A 200 -19.73 3.05 3.07
CA GLN A 200 -18.72 3.39 2.06
C GLN A 200 -17.47 4.00 2.69
N MET A 201 -17.64 4.98 3.57
CA MET A 201 -16.51 5.58 4.30
C MET A 201 -15.77 4.54 5.14
N GLN A 202 -16.48 3.61 5.77
CA GLN A 202 -15.87 2.53 6.54
C GLN A 202 -15.04 1.59 5.67
N TYR A 203 -15.52 1.21 4.48
CA TYR A 203 -14.79 0.34 3.56
C TYR A 203 -13.53 1.02 3.01
N PHE A 204 -13.63 2.29 2.62
CA PHE A 204 -12.47 3.05 2.15
C PHE A 204 -11.42 3.19 3.25
N ARG A 205 -11.86 3.51 4.47
CA ARG A 205 -10.98 3.59 5.63
C ARG A 205 -10.26 2.26 5.92
N GLN A 206 -10.93 1.13 5.80
CA GLN A 206 -10.29 -0.19 5.97
C GLN A 206 -9.17 -0.41 4.95
N LEU A 207 -9.34 0.05 3.70
CA LEU A 207 -8.28 -0.02 2.69
C LEU A 207 -7.13 0.96 2.98
N GLU A 208 -7.45 2.20 3.37
CA GLU A 208 -6.45 3.23 3.72
C GLU A 208 -5.60 2.83 4.94
N GLU A 209 -6.17 2.10 5.90
CA GLU A 209 -5.47 1.61 7.10
C GLU A 209 -4.51 0.44 6.80
N CYS A 210 -4.54 -0.12 5.60
CA CYS A 210 -3.65 -1.20 5.21
C CYS A 210 -2.22 -0.69 5.01
N SER A 211 -1.32 -1.06 5.91
CA SER A 211 0.08 -0.65 5.87
C SER A 211 0.89 -1.35 4.77
N TYR A 212 0.45 -2.54 4.29
CA TYR A 212 1.17 -3.39 3.34
C TYR A 212 0.23 -4.08 2.37
N TYR A 213 0.75 -4.40 1.19
CA TYR A 213 0.00 -5.04 0.10
C TYR A 213 -0.71 -6.32 0.51
N ASP A 214 -0.10 -7.19 1.31
CA ASP A 214 -0.74 -8.44 1.76
C ASP A 214 -2.00 -8.19 2.59
N SER A 215 -1.98 -7.17 3.46
CA SER A 215 -3.17 -6.78 4.23
C SER A 215 -4.21 -6.12 3.34
N PHE A 216 -3.79 -5.24 2.44
CA PHE A 216 -4.66 -4.62 1.45
C PHE A 216 -5.36 -5.66 0.57
N TYR A 217 -4.60 -6.60 0.01
CA TYR A 217 -5.12 -7.71 -0.79
C TYR A 217 -6.24 -8.48 -0.06
N LYS A 218 -5.98 -8.87 1.20
CA LYS A 218 -6.95 -9.62 2.02
C LYS A 218 -8.21 -8.81 2.29
N VAL A 219 -8.05 -7.56 2.72
CA VAL A 219 -9.19 -6.67 3.02
C VAL A 219 -9.99 -6.39 1.75
N PHE A 220 -9.35 -6.03 0.65
CA PHE A 220 -10.02 -5.75 -0.60
C PHE A 220 -10.82 -6.95 -1.11
N ARG A 221 -10.23 -8.16 -1.10
CA ARG A 221 -10.91 -9.40 -1.49
C ARG A 221 -12.10 -9.72 -0.57
N GLN A 222 -11.96 -9.50 0.73
CA GLN A 222 -13.05 -9.71 1.68
C GLN A 222 -14.22 -8.75 1.41
N LEU A 223 -13.94 -7.47 1.16
CA LEU A 223 -14.97 -6.47 0.84
C LEU A 223 -15.70 -6.79 -0.48
N LEU A 224 -14.97 -7.28 -1.49
CA LEU A 224 -15.57 -7.74 -2.75
C LEU A 224 -16.55 -8.89 -2.53
N ILE A 225 -16.15 -9.91 -1.75
CA ILE A 225 -16.98 -11.07 -1.42
C ILE A 225 -18.22 -10.60 -0.63
N GLU A 226 -18.05 -9.74 0.37
CA GLU A 226 -19.17 -9.19 1.16
C GLU A 226 -20.18 -8.47 0.27
N LEU A 227 -19.73 -7.61 -0.62
CA LEU A 227 -20.59 -6.84 -1.51
C LEU A 227 -21.30 -7.71 -2.56
N THR A 228 -20.63 -8.70 -3.11
CA THR A 228 -21.22 -9.60 -4.11
C THR A 228 -22.21 -10.57 -3.47
N SER A 229 -21.91 -11.09 -2.26
CA SER A 229 -22.80 -12.02 -1.54
C SER A 229 -24.06 -11.33 -0.99
N ALA A 230 -23.99 -10.06 -0.57
CA ALA A 230 -25.15 -9.28 -0.15
C ALA A 230 -26.20 -9.17 -1.27
N GLY A 231 -25.75 -9.04 -2.51
CA GLY A 231 -26.63 -9.03 -3.68
C GLY A 231 -27.38 -10.33 -3.93
N GLU A 232 -26.85 -11.48 -3.51
CA GLU A 232 -27.52 -12.78 -3.61
C GLU A 232 -28.61 -12.96 -2.53
N GLN A 233 -28.35 -12.52 -1.30
CA GLN A 233 -29.32 -12.63 -0.21
C GLN A 233 -30.57 -11.78 -0.44
N ASP A 234 -30.44 -10.61 -1.07
CA ASP A 234 -31.59 -9.77 -1.43
C ASP A 234 -32.45 -10.39 -2.55
N LEU A 235 -31.86 -11.22 -3.44
CA LEU A 235 -32.63 -11.99 -4.41
C LEU A 235 -33.42 -13.12 -3.76
N ILE A 236 -32.87 -13.79 -2.76
CA ILE A 236 -33.56 -14.86 -2.05
C ILE A 236 -34.72 -14.27 -1.27
N LYS A 237 -34.52 -13.12 -0.62
CA LYS A 237 -35.59 -12.41 0.09
C LYS A 237 -36.68 -11.84 -0.84
N SER A 238 -36.31 -11.35 -2.03
CA SER A 238 -37.28 -10.81 -2.99
C SER A 238 -38.01 -11.89 -3.82
N ARG A 239 -37.44 -13.09 -3.95
CA ARG A 239 -38.08 -14.22 -4.62
C ARG A 239 -39.04 -15.01 -3.73
N ASN A 240 -38.86 -14.93 -2.41
CA ASN A 240 -39.64 -15.70 -1.44
C ASN A 240 -41.18 -15.39 -1.39
N PRO A 241 -41.67 -14.13 -1.56
CA PRO A 241 -43.09 -13.89 -1.57
C PRO A 241 -43.84 -14.49 -2.75
N LEU A 242 -43.23 -14.44 -3.93
CA LEU A 242 -43.87 -14.95 -5.17
C LEU A 242 -43.89 -16.47 -5.29
N PHE A 243 -42.92 -17.16 -4.68
CA PHE A 243 -42.87 -18.63 -4.68
C PHE A 243 -43.81 -19.25 -3.64
N LEU A 244 -44.02 -18.59 -2.51
CA LEU A 244 -44.95 -19.06 -1.49
C LEU A 244 -46.40 -19.01 -2.00
N ASP A 245 -46.80 -17.97 -2.73
CA ASP A 245 -48.14 -17.86 -3.29
C ASP A 245 -48.43 -18.89 -4.37
N ILE A 246 -47.41 -19.35 -5.11
CA ILE A 246 -47.58 -20.38 -6.16
C ILE A 246 -47.70 -21.78 -5.54
N PHE A 247 -47.05 -22.06 -4.41
CA PHE A 247 -47.18 -23.37 -3.71
C PHE A 247 -48.50 -23.52 -2.94
N GLU A 248 -49.07 -22.43 -2.43
CA GLU A 248 -50.40 -22.48 -1.81
C GLU A 248 -51.56 -22.61 -2.82
N TYR A 249 -51.32 -22.29 -4.10
CA TYR A 249 -52.35 -22.37 -5.15
C TYR A 249 -52.39 -23.72 -5.87
N VAL A 250 -51.45 -24.59 -5.65
CA VAL A 250 -51.31 -25.91 -6.33
C VAL A 250 -51.62 -27.10 -5.40
N ASN A 251 -51.89 -26.89 -4.12
CA ASN A 251 -52.39 -27.87 -3.15
C ASN A 251 -53.80 -27.47 -2.73
#